data_ac8d9e6a09db9cd65e6b0063159b99b5
#
_entry.id   ac8d9e6a09db9cd65e6b0063159b99b5
#
_cell.length_a   1.000
_cell.length_b   1.000
_cell.length_c   1.000
_cell.angle_alpha   90.00
_cell.angle_beta   90.00
_cell.angle_gamma   90.00
#
_symmetry.space_group_name_H-M   'P 1'
#
loop_
_entity.id
_entity.type
_entity.pdbx_description
1 polymer ?
#
loop_
_entity_poly.entity_id
_entity_poly.type
_entity_poly.pdbx_seq_one_letter_code
_entity_poly.pdbx_strand_id
1 'polypeptide(L)'
;NSSAISAKKQMVIILTKDVYTDLTADEGELKEALRLAMANLTMAKQLIFDVVSKRKDDVDIYKHEQESMRRSYIENYYNAMDTVIQLLDNSQTVPSWKETRYKKMLDVLKLKSTEEFDMLYTIDMSYLFFFRTIPIQSEALDDGISAYFERAEKKEEVLRLLKRCLAKQTIAIALRRFDIIEFPPTIRSLFDESKASRSGKDEQARMLELSASLLEEVKRELANID
;
A
#
# COMPACT_ATOMS: atom_id res chain seq x y z
N ASN A 1 -10.11 -11.83 21.26
CA ASN A 1 -8.69 -11.74 20.96
C ASN A 1 -8.34 -10.33 20.51
N SER A 2 -7.40 -9.68 21.19
CA SER A 2 -6.94 -8.30 20.93
C SER A 2 -6.40 -8.15 19.49
N SER A 3 -5.66 -9.15 19.01
CA SER A 3 -5.10 -9.16 17.65
C SER A 3 -6.17 -9.13 16.57
N ALA A 4 -7.26 -9.88 16.75
CA ALA A 4 -8.38 -9.89 15.81
C ALA A 4 -9.13 -8.54 15.77
N ILE A 5 -9.31 -7.91 16.92
CA ILE A 5 -9.92 -6.58 17.00
C ILE A 5 -9.04 -5.55 16.27
N SER A 6 -7.73 -5.60 16.51
CA SER A 6 -6.78 -4.73 15.83
C SER A 6 -6.71 -4.98 14.32
N ALA A 7 -6.78 -6.25 13.88
CA ALA A 7 -6.84 -6.62 12.47
C ALA A 7 -8.10 -6.06 11.80
N LYS A 8 -9.28 -6.27 12.39
CA LYS A 8 -10.53 -5.71 11.89
C LYS A 8 -10.45 -4.18 11.77
N LYS A 9 -9.94 -3.50 12.81
CA LYS A 9 -9.79 -2.04 12.80
C LYS A 9 -8.93 -1.57 11.63
N GLN A 10 -7.84 -2.26 11.31
CA GLN A 10 -6.99 -1.93 10.17
C GLN A 10 -7.70 -2.15 8.83
N MET A 11 -8.43 -3.26 8.66
CA MET A 11 -9.14 -3.56 7.42
C MET A 11 -10.27 -2.56 7.14
N VAL A 12 -11.00 -2.12 8.15
CA VAL A 12 -12.09 -1.13 7.99
C VAL A 12 -11.61 0.28 7.69
N ILE A 13 -10.30 0.57 7.77
CA ILE A 13 -9.75 1.83 7.27
C ILE A 13 -9.96 1.93 5.75
N ILE A 14 -9.76 0.87 5.02
CA ILE A 14 -9.96 0.79 3.56
C ILE A 14 -11.41 0.45 3.22
N LEU A 15 -11.95 -0.61 3.81
CA LEU A 15 -13.27 -1.16 3.46
C LEU A 15 -14.41 -0.32 4.01
N THR A 16 -14.23 0.39 5.13
CA THR A 16 -15.27 0.94 6.01
C THR A 16 -16.02 -0.14 6.77
N LYS A 17 -16.78 0.27 7.81
CA LYS A 17 -17.55 -0.65 8.63
C LYS A 17 -18.72 -1.28 7.85
N ASP A 18 -19.34 -0.49 6.99
CA ASP A 18 -20.53 -0.92 6.25
C ASP A 18 -20.16 -1.99 5.22
N VAL A 19 -19.15 -1.75 4.38
CA VAL A 19 -18.63 -2.75 3.45
C VAL A 19 -18.18 -4.01 4.18
N TYR A 20 -17.42 -3.88 5.28
CA TYR A 20 -17.00 -5.04 6.07
C TYR A 20 -18.20 -5.87 6.55
N THR A 21 -19.27 -5.21 6.99
CA THR A 21 -20.49 -5.88 7.45
C THR A 21 -21.21 -6.58 6.30
N ASP A 22 -21.34 -5.90 5.16
CA ASP A 22 -21.96 -6.50 3.96
C ASP A 22 -21.21 -7.75 3.51
N LEU A 23 -19.86 -7.70 3.47
CA LEU A 23 -19.03 -8.84 3.10
C LEU A 23 -19.10 -10.01 4.09
N THR A 24 -19.30 -9.75 5.37
CA THR A 24 -19.49 -10.84 6.36
C THR A 24 -20.84 -11.53 6.21
N ALA A 25 -21.83 -10.86 5.66
CA ALA A 25 -23.15 -11.41 5.37
C ALA A 25 -23.22 -12.11 3.99
N ASP A 26 -22.24 -11.88 3.10
CA ASP A 26 -22.14 -12.52 1.79
C ASP A 26 -21.89 -14.04 1.91
N GLU A 27 -22.14 -14.79 0.84
CA GLU A 27 -21.82 -16.22 0.73
C GLU A 27 -21.10 -16.44 -0.59
N GLY A 28 -19.78 -16.37 -0.60
CA GLY A 28 -19.03 -16.52 -1.84
C GLY A 28 -17.56 -16.16 -1.72
N GLU A 29 -16.93 -15.95 -2.85
CA GLU A 29 -15.50 -15.69 -2.96
C GLU A 29 -15.06 -14.44 -2.18
N LEU A 30 -15.88 -13.37 -2.16
CA LEU A 30 -15.64 -12.16 -1.37
C LEU A 30 -15.51 -12.47 0.12
N LYS A 31 -16.41 -13.26 0.67
CA LYS A 31 -16.36 -13.66 2.09
C LYS A 31 -15.12 -14.50 2.40
N GLU A 32 -14.80 -15.46 1.52
CA GLU A 32 -13.61 -16.30 1.72
C GLU A 32 -12.33 -15.47 1.65
N ALA A 33 -12.20 -14.56 0.70
CA ALA A 33 -11.05 -13.65 0.60
C ALA A 33 -10.96 -12.74 1.85
N LEU A 34 -12.09 -12.21 2.33
CA LEU A 34 -12.14 -11.42 3.57
C LEU A 34 -11.67 -12.24 4.79
N ARG A 35 -12.11 -13.49 4.89
CA ARG A 35 -11.70 -14.41 5.98
C ARG A 35 -10.21 -14.70 5.95
N LEU A 36 -9.65 -14.95 4.76
CA LEU A 36 -8.22 -15.16 4.59
C LEU A 36 -7.43 -13.91 4.98
N ALA A 37 -7.87 -12.73 4.55
CA ALA A 37 -7.26 -11.47 4.93
C ALA A 37 -7.28 -11.28 6.46
N MET A 38 -8.43 -11.50 7.09
CA MET A 38 -8.62 -11.36 8.53
C MET A 38 -7.76 -12.35 9.33
N ALA A 39 -7.69 -13.61 8.90
CA ALA A 39 -6.90 -14.64 9.54
C ALA A 39 -5.40 -14.31 9.49
N ASN A 40 -4.87 -14.02 8.30
CA ASN A 40 -3.46 -13.71 8.12
C ASN A 40 -3.03 -12.44 8.87
N LEU A 41 -3.82 -11.36 8.81
CA LEU A 41 -3.50 -10.15 9.56
C LEU A 41 -3.57 -10.37 11.08
N THR A 42 -4.51 -11.18 11.55
CA THR A 42 -4.62 -11.55 12.97
C THR A 42 -3.37 -12.31 13.43
N MET A 43 -2.91 -13.28 12.63
CA MET A 43 -1.69 -14.04 12.93
C MET A 43 -0.44 -13.16 12.92
N ALA A 44 -0.30 -12.28 11.93
CA ALA A 44 0.81 -11.32 11.89
C ALA A 44 0.86 -10.44 13.14
N LYS A 45 -0.30 -9.97 13.63
CA LYS A 45 -0.39 -9.16 14.86
C LYS A 45 -0.14 -9.99 16.12
N GLN A 46 -0.57 -11.25 16.15
CA GLN A 46 -0.34 -12.14 17.29
C GLN A 46 1.15 -12.42 17.51
N LEU A 47 1.91 -12.64 16.43
CA LEU A 47 3.35 -12.86 16.51
C LEU A 47 4.10 -11.72 17.21
N ILE A 48 3.65 -10.49 17.07
CA ILE A 48 4.25 -9.33 17.77
C ILE A 48 4.10 -9.47 19.29
N PHE A 49 2.93 -9.90 19.76
CA PHE A 49 2.69 -10.12 21.21
C PHE A 49 3.49 -11.31 21.75
N ASP A 50 3.63 -12.37 20.98
CA ASP A 50 4.38 -13.55 21.39
C ASP A 50 5.88 -13.26 21.57
N VAL A 51 6.45 -12.38 20.73
CA VAL A 51 7.84 -11.91 20.87
C VAL A 51 8.04 -11.13 22.17
N VAL A 52 7.09 -10.29 22.53
CA VAL A 52 7.18 -9.47 23.76
C VAL A 52 7.09 -10.34 25.01
N SER A 53 6.31 -11.42 24.99
CA SER A 53 6.10 -12.33 26.14
C SER A 53 7.23 -13.35 26.37
N LYS A 54 7.99 -13.72 25.32
CA LYS A 54 9.03 -14.76 25.37
C LYS A 54 10.46 -14.25 25.59
N ARG A 55 10.65 -13.02 25.97
CA ARG A 55 11.94 -12.30 26.04
C ARG A 55 12.98 -12.81 27.02
N LYS A 56 12.94 -14.06 27.48
CA LYS A 56 13.86 -14.44 28.57
C LYS A 56 15.07 -15.32 28.22
N ASP A 57 15.08 -16.21 27.24
CA ASP A 57 16.20 -17.15 27.22
C ASP A 57 16.76 -17.70 25.88
N ASP A 58 16.34 -17.30 24.67
CA ASP A 58 17.05 -17.75 23.44
C ASP A 58 16.65 -16.85 22.24
N VAL A 59 17.45 -15.78 21.99
CA VAL A 59 16.85 -14.60 21.35
C VAL A 59 17.03 -14.54 19.83
N ASP A 60 18.11 -15.04 19.24
CA ASP A 60 18.42 -14.64 17.85
C ASP A 60 17.81 -15.53 16.76
N ILE A 61 17.80 -16.85 16.94
CA ILE A 61 17.26 -17.77 15.92
C ILE A 61 15.74 -17.62 15.82
N TYR A 62 15.05 -17.60 16.95
CA TYR A 62 13.59 -17.39 17.00
C TYR A 62 13.14 -16.06 16.43
N LYS A 63 13.95 -15.03 16.54
CA LYS A 63 13.62 -13.69 16.03
C LYS A 63 13.55 -13.67 14.51
N HIS A 64 14.49 -14.31 13.83
CA HIS A 64 14.51 -14.40 12.37
C HIS A 64 13.38 -15.26 11.81
N GLU A 65 13.10 -16.39 12.46
CA GLU A 65 11.97 -17.24 12.07
C GLU A 65 10.63 -16.53 12.23
N GLN A 66 10.43 -15.85 13.36
CA GLN A 66 9.19 -15.09 13.63
C GLN A 66 9.04 -13.91 12.69
N GLU A 67 10.10 -13.21 12.35
CA GLU A 67 10.05 -12.14 11.38
C GLU A 67 9.72 -12.65 9.97
N SER A 68 10.31 -13.77 9.57
CA SER A 68 9.99 -14.46 8.32
C SER A 68 8.52 -14.91 8.28
N MET A 69 8.03 -15.50 9.37
CA MET A 69 6.61 -15.88 9.49
C MET A 69 5.69 -14.66 9.43
N ARG A 70 6.04 -13.57 10.13
CA ARG A 70 5.28 -12.33 10.09
C ARG A 70 5.20 -11.76 8.68
N ARG A 71 6.32 -11.74 7.96
CA ARG A 71 6.37 -11.31 6.55
C ARG A 71 5.45 -12.15 5.68
N SER A 72 5.50 -13.47 5.82
CA SER A 72 4.61 -14.38 5.08
C SER A 72 3.13 -14.12 5.36
N TYR A 73 2.73 -13.93 6.62
CA TYR A 73 1.35 -13.58 6.95
C TYR A 73 0.94 -12.21 6.41
N ILE A 74 1.80 -11.22 6.41
CA ILE A 74 1.51 -9.91 5.81
C ILE A 74 1.37 -10.03 4.29
N GLU A 75 2.22 -10.79 3.61
CA GLU A 75 2.08 -11.04 2.17
C GLU A 75 0.75 -11.72 1.83
N ASN A 76 0.39 -12.76 2.57
CA ASN A 76 -0.88 -13.44 2.40
C ASN A 76 -2.08 -12.51 2.68
N TYR A 77 -1.97 -11.63 3.66
CA TYR A 77 -2.95 -10.59 3.92
C TYR A 77 -3.09 -9.63 2.73
N TYR A 78 -1.99 -9.14 2.16
CA TYR A 78 -2.01 -8.27 0.98
C TYR A 78 -2.65 -8.97 -0.21
N ASN A 79 -2.25 -10.20 -0.51
CA ASN A 79 -2.81 -10.98 -1.61
C ASN A 79 -4.33 -11.19 -1.43
N ALA A 80 -4.78 -11.52 -0.22
CA ALA A 80 -6.20 -11.69 0.06
C ALA A 80 -6.98 -10.37 -0.04
N MET A 81 -6.43 -9.26 0.44
CA MET A 81 -7.05 -7.94 0.31
C MET A 81 -7.04 -7.44 -1.13
N ASP A 82 -6.00 -7.72 -1.91
CA ASP A 82 -5.98 -7.42 -3.34
C ASP A 82 -7.15 -8.12 -4.04
N THR A 83 -7.39 -9.40 -3.71
CA THR A 83 -8.56 -10.13 -4.21
C THR A 83 -9.88 -9.49 -3.77
N VAL A 84 -10.03 -9.14 -2.49
CA VAL A 84 -11.24 -8.48 -1.97
C VAL A 84 -11.52 -7.19 -2.74
N ILE A 85 -10.53 -6.32 -2.88
CA ILE A 85 -10.71 -5.01 -3.52
C ILE A 85 -10.99 -5.18 -5.02
N GLN A 86 -10.28 -6.08 -5.70
CA GLN A 86 -10.50 -6.37 -7.12
C GLN A 86 -11.93 -6.88 -7.37
N LEU A 87 -12.42 -7.80 -6.55
CA LEU A 87 -13.79 -8.30 -6.65
C LEU A 87 -14.82 -7.22 -6.36
N LEU A 88 -14.58 -6.36 -5.37
CA LEU A 88 -15.45 -5.22 -5.07
C LEU A 88 -15.52 -4.23 -6.22
N ASP A 89 -14.39 -3.92 -6.85
CA ASP A 89 -14.33 -2.98 -7.99
C ASP A 89 -15.04 -3.55 -9.23
N ASN A 90 -14.98 -4.86 -9.44
CA ASN A 90 -15.62 -5.54 -10.56
C ASN A 90 -17.10 -5.89 -10.30
N SER A 91 -17.52 -5.90 -9.04
CA SER A 91 -18.87 -6.31 -8.64
C SER A 91 -19.79 -5.10 -8.44
N GLN A 92 -21.08 -5.29 -8.78
CA GLN A 92 -22.12 -4.34 -8.42
C GLN A 92 -22.94 -4.81 -7.19
N THR A 93 -22.53 -5.91 -6.58
CA THR A 93 -23.28 -6.56 -5.48
C THR A 93 -23.14 -5.87 -4.13
N VAL A 94 -22.13 -5.02 -3.97
CA VAL A 94 -21.83 -4.29 -2.73
C VAL A 94 -21.89 -2.78 -2.98
N PRO A 95 -23.09 -2.15 -3.04
CA PRO A 95 -23.22 -0.72 -3.34
C PRO A 95 -22.48 0.19 -2.37
N SER A 96 -22.35 -0.22 -1.10
CA SER A 96 -21.61 0.53 -0.06
C SER A 96 -20.14 0.76 -0.40
N TRP A 97 -19.53 -0.06 -1.28
CA TRP A 97 -18.16 0.11 -1.74
C TRP A 97 -17.94 1.44 -2.45
N LYS A 98 -18.87 1.85 -3.33
CA LYS A 98 -18.79 3.13 -4.05
C LYS A 98 -18.89 4.34 -3.13
N GLU A 99 -19.54 4.16 -1.98
CA GLU A 99 -19.73 5.21 -0.98
C GLU A 99 -18.54 5.36 -0.02
N THR A 100 -17.54 4.47 -0.11
CA THR A 100 -16.34 4.55 0.74
C THR A 100 -15.56 5.84 0.46
N ARG A 101 -14.89 6.36 1.51
CA ARG A 101 -14.11 7.59 1.41
C ARG A 101 -13.02 7.53 0.35
N TYR A 102 -12.34 6.38 0.21
CA TYR A 102 -11.26 6.26 -0.77
C TYR A 102 -11.77 6.17 -2.19
N LYS A 103 -12.90 5.51 -2.43
CA LYS A 103 -13.55 5.53 -3.76
C LYS A 103 -13.97 6.95 -4.14
N LYS A 104 -14.57 7.71 -3.21
CA LYS A 104 -14.92 9.13 -3.44
C LYS A 104 -13.69 10.02 -3.67
N MET A 105 -12.59 9.78 -2.96
CA MET A 105 -11.34 10.51 -3.20
C MET A 105 -10.79 10.25 -4.61
N LEU A 106 -10.94 9.05 -5.16
CA LEU A 106 -10.48 8.75 -6.52
C LEU A 106 -11.16 9.63 -7.59
N ASP A 107 -12.36 10.13 -7.36
CA ASP A 107 -13.06 10.99 -8.31
C ASP A 107 -12.30 12.29 -8.59
N VAL A 108 -11.57 12.81 -7.61
CA VAL A 108 -10.81 14.07 -7.72
C VAL A 108 -9.31 13.85 -8.00
N LEU A 109 -8.80 12.63 -7.84
CA LEU A 109 -7.40 12.30 -8.11
C LEU A 109 -7.11 12.15 -9.61
N LYS A 110 -5.84 12.19 -9.97
CA LYS A 110 -5.36 12.08 -11.35
C LYS A 110 -5.04 10.64 -11.77
N LEU A 111 -4.70 9.77 -10.81
CA LEU A 111 -4.52 8.33 -11.02
C LEU A 111 -5.76 7.62 -10.50
N LYS A 112 -6.50 6.99 -11.40
CA LYS A 112 -7.86 6.51 -11.15
C LYS A 112 -7.95 5.02 -10.79
N SER A 113 -6.93 4.24 -11.13
CA SER A 113 -6.96 2.79 -10.94
C SER A 113 -5.58 2.23 -10.60
N THR A 114 -5.61 1.03 -10.03
CA THR A 114 -4.40 0.24 -9.74
C THR A 114 -3.61 -0.03 -11.02
N GLU A 115 -4.28 -0.39 -12.10
CA GLU A 115 -3.69 -0.67 -13.40
C GLU A 115 -2.97 0.56 -13.97
N GLU A 116 -3.61 1.73 -13.89
CA GLU A 116 -3.01 2.97 -14.36
C GLU A 116 -1.75 3.32 -13.57
N PHE A 117 -1.79 3.17 -12.24
CA PHE A 117 -0.62 3.41 -11.40
C PHE A 117 0.50 2.43 -11.72
N ASP A 118 0.21 1.13 -11.81
CA ASP A 118 1.18 0.07 -12.08
C ASP A 118 1.89 0.26 -13.42
N MET A 119 1.21 0.75 -14.46
CA MET A 119 1.81 1.08 -15.75
C MET A 119 2.79 2.26 -15.70
N LEU A 120 2.66 3.14 -14.71
CA LEU A 120 3.51 4.33 -14.56
C LEU A 120 4.65 4.09 -13.58
N TYR A 121 4.40 3.31 -12.54
CA TYR A 121 5.35 2.85 -11.54
C TYR A 121 4.89 1.50 -11.01
N THR A 122 5.70 0.47 -11.21
CA THR A 122 5.32 -0.92 -10.89
C THR A 122 5.06 -1.11 -9.40
N ILE A 123 3.84 -1.53 -9.08
CA ILE A 123 3.37 -1.85 -7.73
C ILE A 123 2.82 -3.29 -7.66
N ASP A 124 3.19 -4.15 -8.63
CA ASP A 124 2.78 -5.56 -8.73
C ASP A 124 1.26 -5.74 -8.74
N MET A 125 0.53 -4.81 -9.35
CA MET A 125 -0.94 -4.79 -9.36
C MET A 125 -1.58 -4.88 -7.97
N SER A 126 -0.90 -4.41 -6.92
CA SER A 126 -1.45 -4.44 -5.57
C SER A 126 -2.54 -3.39 -5.38
N TYR A 127 -3.77 -3.86 -5.34
CA TYR A 127 -4.96 -3.03 -5.07
C TYR A 127 -4.92 -2.43 -3.67
N LEU A 128 -4.52 -3.22 -2.66
CA LEU A 128 -4.40 -2.71 -1.29
C LEU A 128 -3.37 -1.61 -1.19
N PHE A 129 -2.20 -1.79 -1.80
CA PHE A 129 -1.16 -0.76 -1.80
C PHE A 129 -1.64 0.52 -2.48
N PHE A 130 -2.25 0.41 -3.66
CA PHE A 130 -2.83 1.54 -4.38
C PHE A 130 -3.84 2.30 -3.50
N PHE A 131 -4.80 1.60 -2.88
CA PHE A 131 -5.81 2.24 -2.01
C PHE A 131 -5.18 2.90 -0.77
N ARG A 132 -4.13 2.31 -0.20
CA ARG A 132 -3.39 2.94 0.89
C ARG A 132 -2.65 4.21 0.47
N THR A 133 -2.28 4.33 -0.79
CA THR A 133 -1.61 5.53 -1.31
C THR A 133 -2.57 6.65 -1.71
N ILE A 134 -3.87 6.43 -1.76
CA ILE A 134 -4.85 7.43 -2.16
C ILE A 134 -4.71 8.76 -1.38
N PRO A 135 -4.63 8.77 -0.03
CA PRO A 135 -4.40 10.00 0.72
C PRO A 135 -3.04 10.65 0.41
N ILE A 136 -2.02 9.84 0.11
CA ILE A 136 -0.68 10.30 -0.25
C ILE A 136 -0.69 10.95 -1.64
N GLN A 137 -1.44 10.42 -2.59
CA GLN A 137 -1.61 11.03 -3.91
C GLN A 137 -2.28 12.41 -3.81
N SER A 138 -3.27 12.57 -2.92
CA SER A 138 -3.89 13.87 -2.66
C SER A 138 -2.85 14.88 -2.14
N GLU A 139 -2.05 14.48 -1.17
CA GLU A 139 -0.96 15.31 -0.63
C GLU A 139 0.06 15.67 -1.71
N ALA A 140 0.49 14.71 -2.53
CA ALA A 140 1.45 14.96 -3.61
C ALA A 140 0.90 15.96 -4.65
N LEU A 141 -0.42 15.96 -4.91
CA LEU A 141 -1.06 16.97 -5.75
C LEU A 141 -1.01 18.36 -5.10
N ASP A 142 -1.32 18.43 -3.80
CA ASP A 142 -1.33 19.68 -3.04
C ASP A 142 0.08 20.28 -2.91
N ASP A 143 1.12 19.44 -2.91
CA ASP A 143 2.54 19.85 -2.88
C ASP A 143 3.06 20.49 -4.19
N GLY A 144 2.18 20.88 -5.08
CA GLY A 144 2.47 21.72 -6.25
C GLY A 144 2.33 21.06 -7.62
N ILE A 145 2.20 19.73 -7.71
CA ILE A 145 2.01 19.05 -9.02
C ILE A 145 0.68 19.45 -9.67
N SER A 146 -0.36 19.77 -8.88
CA SER A 146 -1.67 20.19 -9.41
C SER A 146 -1.58 21.36 -10.37
N ALA A 147 -0.72 22.35 -10.10
CA ALA A 147 -0.53 23.53 -10.96
C ALA A 147 -0.01 23.15 -12.36
N TYR A 148 0.80 22.10 -12.47
CA TYR A 148 1.28 21.61 -13.77
C TYR A 148 0.15 20.92 -14.55
N PHE A 149 -0.72 20.18 -13.88
CA PHE A 149 -1.91 19.60 -14.53
C PHE A 149 -2.85 20.64 -15.08
N GLU A 150 -3.01 21.78 -14.39
CA GLU A 150 -3.84 22.89 -14.85
C GLU A 150 -3.26 23.55 -16.10
N ARG A 151 -1.93 23.68 -16.18
CA ARG A 151 -1.22 24.28 -17.31
C ARG A 151 -1.03 23.35 -18.52
N ALA A 152 -1.18 22.04 -18.34
CA ALA A 152 -0.87 21.04 -19.37
C ALA A 152 -1.81 21.08 -20.61
N GLU A 153 -2.88 21.90 -20.61
CA GLU A 153 -3.78 22.14 -21.75
C GLU A 153 -4.23 20.86 -22.51
N LYS A 154 -4.42 19.74 -21.80
CA LYS A 154 -4.86 18.45 -22.37
C LYS A 154 -3.87 17.81 -23.37
N LYS A 155 -2.61 18.17 -23.38
CA LYS A 155 -1.58 17.50 -24.17
C LYS A 155 -1.31 16.13 -23.56
N GLU A 156 -1.69 15.05 -24.24
CA GLU A 156 -1.63 13.68 -23.71
C GLU A 156 -0.22 13.27 -23.23
N GLU A 157 0.81 13.62 -23.98
CA GLU A 157 2.20 13.30 -23.60
C GLU A 157 2.61 13.98 -22.29
N VAL A 158 2.24 15.26 -22.14
CA VAL A 158 2.53 16.01 -20.90
C VAL A 158 1.71 15.44 -19.75
N LEU A 159 0.43 15.12 -19.95
CA LEU A 159 -0.40 14.51 -18.92
C LEU A 159 0.15 13.14 -18.47
N ARG A 160 0.64 12.33 -19.39
CA ARG A 160 1.28 11.05 -19.06
C ARG A 160 2.54 11.25 -18.23
N LEU A 161 3.37 12.23 -18.58
CA LEU A 161 4.57 12.57 -17.82
C LEU A 161 4.20 13.06 -16.42
N LEU A 162 3.22 13.94 -16.28
CA LEU A 162 2.74 14.45 -15.00
C LEU A 162 2.17 13.33 -14.12
N LYS A 163 1.41 12.39 -14.69
CA LYS A 163 0.92 11.21 -13.96
C LYS A 163 2.06 10.32 -13.47
N ARG A 164 3.14 10.18 -14.25
CA ARG A 164 4.35 9.46 -13.81
C ARG A 164 5.05 10.20 -12.67
N CYS A 165 5.18 11.51 -12.76
CA CYS A 165 5.72 12.33 -11.67
C CYS A 165 4.89 12.17 -10.40
N LEU A 166 3.56 12.18 -10.50
CA LEU A 166 2.66 11.96 -9.38
C LEU A 166 2.85 10.56 -8.75
N ALA A 167 2.96 9.52 -9.57
CA ALA A 167 3.24 8.17 -9.08
C ALA A 167 4.58 8.10 -8.34
N LYS A 168 5.66 8.63 -8.92
CA LYS A 168 7.00 8.70 -8.27
C LYS A 168 6.96 9.47 -6.95
N GLN A 169 6.32 10.63 -6.90
CA GLN A 169 6.20 11.42 -5.67
C GLN A 169 5.38 10.68 -4.61
N THR A 170 4.33 10.01 -5.00
CA THR A 170 3.51 9.17 -4.11
C THR A 170 4.36 8.06 -3.48
N ILE A 171 5.15 7.34 -4.28
CA ILE A 171 6.09 6.32 -3.77
C ILE A 171 7.14 6.94 -2.85
N ALA A 172 7.70 8.09 -3.22
CA ALA A 172 8.70 8.77 -2.40
C ALA A 172 8.16 9.15 -1.01
N ILE A 173 6.92 9.62 -0.92
CA ILE A 173 6.25 9.93 0.35
C ILE A 173 5.94 8.63 1.11
N ALA A 174 5.45 7.59 0.43
CA ALA A 174 5.16 6.29 1.05
C ALA A 174 6.42 5.68 1.68
N LEU A 175 7.58 5.75 1.03
CA LEU A 175 8.87 5.28 1.55
C LEU A 175 9.29 5.92 2.88
N ARG A 176 8.77 7.09 3.21
CA ARG A 176 9.01 7.78 4.49
C ARG A 176 8.02 7.39 5.59
N ARG A 177 6.90 6.74 5.24
CA ARG A 177 5.77 6.52 6.16
C ARG A 177 5.42 5.07 6.40
N PHE A 178 5.65 4.20 5.42
CA PHE A 178 5.27 2.80 5.49
C PHE A 178 6.46 1.93 5.92
N ASP A 179 6.16 0.86 6.62
CA ASP A 179 7.12 -0.22 6.87
C ASP A 179 7.44 -0.91 5.53
N ILE A 180 8.70 -1.34 5.34
CA ILE A 180 9.13 -2.02 4.11
C ILE A 180 8.26 -3.23 3.77
N ILE A 181 7.77 -3.94 4.78
CA ILE A 181 6.89 -5.11 4.61
C ILE A 181 5.55 -4.77 3.95
N GLU A 182 5.15 -3.51 3.95
CA GLU A 182 3.90 -3.03 3.37
C GLU A 182 4.03 -2.67 1.89
N PHE A 183 5.24 -2.69 1.35
CA PHE A 183 5.49 -2.44 -0.06
C PHE A 183 5.33 -3.70 -0.91
N PRO A 184 4.92 -3.55 -2.18
CA PRO A 184 4.92 -4.65 -3.15
C PRO A 184 6.30 -5.28 -3.33
N PRO A 185 6.37 -6.57 -3.71
CA PRO A 185 7.63 -7.31 -3.85
C PRO A 185 8.68 -6.63 -4.73
N THR A 186 8.28 -6.07 -5.87
CA THR A 186 9.20 -5.37 -6.80
C THR A 186 9.88 -4.19 -6.13
N ILE A 187 9.17 -3.41 -5.31
CA ILE A 187 9.77 -2.29 -4.57
C ILE A 187 10.64 -2.82 -3.43
N ARG A 188 10.19 -3.83 -2.68
CA ARG A 188 10.97 -4.43 -1.58
C ARG A 188 12.28 -5.01 -2.07
N SER A 189 12.32 -5.60 -3.25
CA SER A 189 13.52 -6.22 -3.81
C SER A 189 14.67 -5.23 -4.00
N LEU A 190 14.38 -3.94 -4.16
CA LEU A 190 15.40 -2.88 -4.23
C LEU A 190 16.22 -2.76 -2.94
N PHE A 191 15.68 -3.25 -1.82
CA PHE A 191 16.31 -3.21 -0.51
C PHE A 191 16.87 -4.57 -0.07
N ASP A 192 16.48 -5.68 -0.71
CA ASP A 192 16.88 -7.04 -0.37
C ASP A 192 18.29 -7.42 -0.86
N GLU A 193 18.85 -6.71 -1.83
CA GLU A 193 20.17 -7.01 -2.42
C GLU A 193 21.33 -6.93 -1.44
N SER A 194 21.12 -6.38 -0.26
CA SER A 194 22.12 -6.38 0.80
C SER A 194 21.88 -7.45 1.84
N LYS A 195 21.92 -8.71 1.45
CA LYS A 195 21.94 -9.85 2.38
C LYS A 195 23.12 -9.83 3.38
N ALA A 196 24.03 -8.87 3.29
CA ALA A 196 25.21 -8.73 4.14
C ALA A 196 25.02 -7.79 5.34
N SER A 197 24.01 -6.90 5.34
CA SER A 197 23.82 -5.93 6.40
C SER A 197 22.38 -5.99 6.91
N ARG A 198 22.17 -6.70 8.01
CA ARG A 198 20.85 -6.98 8.59
C ARG A 198 20.48 -6.03 9.72
N SER A 199 20.84 -4.77 9.65
CA SER A 199 20.36 -3.78 10.61
C SER A 199 19.20 -2.99 10.01
N GLY A 200 18.08 -2.88 10.74
CA GLY A 200 16.94 -2.08 10.29
C GLY A 200 17.25 -0.60 10.06
N LYS A 201 18.40 -0.12 10.54
CA LYS A 201 18.91 1.23 10.27
C LYS A 201 19.37 1.40 8.83
N ASP A 202 20.01 0.40 8.24
CA ASP A 202 20.49 0.46 6.85
C ASP A 202 19.31 0.40 5.86
N GLU A 203 18.29 -0.41 6.15
CA GLU A 203 17.06 -0.49 5.37
C GLU A 203 16.33 0.86 5.34
N GLN A 204 16.13 1.46 6.51
CA GLN A 204 15.48 2.77 6.60
C GLN A 204 16.28 3.87 5.88
N ALA A 205 17.59 3.89 6.01
CA ALA A 205 18.45 4.85 5.32
C ALA A 205 18.32 4.73 3.79
N ARG A 206 18.27 3.51 3.25
CA ARG A 206 18.07 3.26 1.83
C ARG A 206 16.68 3.66 1.33
N MET A 207 15.65 3.41 2.13
CA MET A 207 14.30 3.88 1.81
C MET A 207 14.26 5.40 1.69
N LEU A 208 14.93 6.12 2.59
CA LEU A 208 15.04 7.58 2.55
C LEU A 208 15.89 8.06 1.36
N GLU A 209 16.95 7.37 1.02
CA GLU A 209 17.79 7.66 -0.14
C GLU A 209 17.02 7.49 -1.46
N LEU A 210 16.28 6.38 -1.63
CA LEU A 210 15.41 6.18 -2.78
C LEU A 210 14.32 7.24 -2.84
N SER A 211 13.70 7.57 -1.70
CA SER A 211 12.71 8.65 -1.63
C SER A 211 13.29 9.98 -2.13
N ALA A 212 14.49 10.36 -1.67
CA ALA A 212 15.16 11.59 -2.09
C ALA A 212 15.49 11.57 -3.60
N SER A 213 15.98 10.45 -4.12
CA SER A 213 16.27 10.27 -5.54
C SER A 213 15.01 10.45 -6.41
N LEU A 214 13.91 9.84 -6.02
CA LEU A 214 12.63 9.97 -6.75
C LEU A 214 12.13 11.42 -6.75
N LEU A 215 12.25 12.14 -5.64
CA LEU A 215 11.86 13.56 -5.57
C LEU A 215 12.74 14.45 -6.46
N GLU A 216 14.04 14.20 -6.54
CA GLU A 216 14.92 14.93 -7.45
C GLU A 216 14.62 14.62 -8.91
N GLU A 217 14.28 13.37 -9.25
CA GLU A 217 13.81 13.02 -10.59
C GLU A 217 12.53 13.78 -10.95
N VAL A 218 11.56 13.82 -10.04
CA VAL A 218 10.29 14.54 -10.24
C VAL A 218 10.56 16.03 -10.49
N LYS A 219 11.38 16.68 -9.67
CA LYS A 219 11.73 18.09 -9.86
C LYS A 219 12.36 18.36 -11.23
N ARG A 220 13.28 17.51 -11.65
CA ARG A 220 13.95 17.63 -12.95
C ARG A 220 12.97 17.42 -14.12
N GLU A 221 12.07 16.42 -14.01
CA GLU A 221 11.06 16.16 -15.04
C GLU A 221 10.07 17.33 -15.14
N LEU A 222 9.62 17.88 -14.01
CA LEU A 222 8.71 19.04 -13.98
C LEU A 222 9.37 20.32 -14.55
N ALA A 223 10.63 20.56 -14.26
CA ALA A 223 11.37 21.71 -14.81
C ALA A 223 11.53 21.67 -16.34
N ASN A 224 11.42 20.50 -16.95
CA ASN A 224 11.48 20.34 -18.40
C ASN A 224 10.11 20.53 -19.10
N ILE A 225 9.03 20.70 -18.33
CA ILE A 225 7.68 20.95 -18.85
C ILE A 225 7.41 22.46 -19.06
N ASP A 226 8.10 23.29 -18.29
CA ASP A 226 8.03 24.75 -18.42
C ASP A 226 8.79 25.22 -19.66
#